data_fb2971d5ac96b9235bd413995dcd98b2
#
_entry.id   fb2971d5ac96b9235bd413995dcd98b2
#
_cell.length_a   1.000
_cell.length_b   1.000
_cell.length_c   1.000
_cell.angle_alpha   90.00
_cell.angle_beta   90.00
_cell.angle_gamma   90.00
#
_symmetry.space_group_name_H-M   'P 1'
#
loop_
_entity.id
_entity.type
_entity.pdbx_description
1 polymer ?
#
loop_
_entity_poly.entity_id
_entity_poly.type
_entity_poly.pdbx_seq_one_letter_code
_entity_poly.pdbx_strand_id
1 'polypeptide(L)'
;MLYQDIPRIYTAIAEWGSCLVYLYILKKENMKSVHFLIGSLFMLAMQSIFLTLTGSVTEILWIPCMMIAAGMMYGFLMVGGNMKPLGAAYCCARAFVLAEFAASLQWQMVSIVQAWGNQSLGVEILITMVVFGGCFTIDIYLEKDLLKQNYLEQMTVKEVVAAAIMAVAIFAFSNLSFLNENAPFASRERADIFSIRTLIDFGGIAILHAYQSRISEYVAEKELSVMNVMLKSQYDQYRNYQDSLDLIQMKYHDLKHQITGLRAESDEEKRKKWIDSMEKEIAAFENISRTGNQVLDTILAAKIFHCRKNHIQITCVADGKLLDYMHVTDICSIFGNALDNAIEHVILIPDPEKRLIHLTVSAQKGFVFIKIENYCEAEISKNEENLITTTKKDSKNHGFGLKSIRKAVEKYDGSVVFGVQQNWFELKILLPRVL
;
A
#
# COMPACT_ATOMS: atom_id res chain seq x y z
N MET A 1 -43.81 -7.46 -37.24
CA MET A 1 -42.50 -7.95 -37.77
C MET A 1 -41.64 -8.22 -36.57
N LEU A 2 -41.29 -9.49 -36.34
CA LEU A 2 -40.39 -9.86 -35.23
C LEU A 2 -39.05 -9.14 -35.40
N TYR A 3 -38.63 -8.41 -34.43
CA TYR A 3 -37.32 -7.77 -34.38
C TYR A 3 -36.24 -8.88 -34.47
N GLN A 4 -35.43 -8.81 -35.51
CA GLN A 4 -34.32 -9.74 -35.67
C GLN A 4 -33.20 -9.23 -34.73
N ASP A 5 -33.13 -9.81 -33.55
CA ASP A 5 -32.05 -9.57 -32.58
C ASP A 5 -30.69 -9.95 -33.17
N ILE A 6 -29.60 -9.57 -32.54
CA ILE A 6 -28.23 -9.97 -32.92
C ILE A 6 -28.20 -11.51 -33.02
N PRO A 7 -27.78 -12.10 -34.14
CA PRO A 7 -27.68 -13.54 -34.22
C PRO A 7 -26.73 -14.06 -33.15
N ARG A 8 -27.16 -15.04 -32.37
CA ARG A 8 -26.46 -15.49 -31.14
C ARG A 8 -25.04 -15.99 -31.39
N ILE A 9 -24.73 -16.38 -32.64
CA ILE A 9 -23.37 -16.73 -33.00
C ILE A 9 -22.38 -15.56 -32.93
N TYR A 10 -22.80 -14.34 -33.28
CA TYR A 10 -21.94 -13.15 -33.17
C TYR A 10 -21.73 -12.75 -31.72
N THR A 11 -22.74 -12.91 -30.88
CA THR A 11 -22.59 -12.69 -29.41
C THR A 11 -21.57 -13.70 -28.84
N ALA A 12 -21.67 -14.99 -29.22
CA ALA A 12 -20.72 -16.03 -28.78
C ALA A 12 -19.27 -15.72 -29.18
N ILE A 13 -19.08 -15.26 -30.43
CA ILE A 13 -17.75 -14.90 -30.95
C ILE A 13 -17.22 -13.66 -30.23
N ALA A 14 -18.09 -12.67 -29.94
CA ALA A 14 -17.71 -11.46 -29.20
C ALA A 14 -17.30 -11.77 -27.74
N GLU A 15 -18.07 -12.60 -27.01
CA GLU A 15 -17.77 -13.03 -25.65
C GLU A 15 -16.47 -13.85 -25.58
N TRP A 16 -16.29 -14.79 -26.50
CA TRP A 16 -15.06 -15.55 -26.62
C TRP A 16 -13.85 -14.66 -26.93
N GLY A 17 -13.98 -13.79 -27.96
CA GLY A 17 -12.91 -12.87 -28.38
C GLY A 17 -12.52 -11.89 -27.27
N SER A 18 -13.49 -11.35 -26.54
CA SER A 18 -13.24 -10.47 -25.40
C SER A 18 -12.48 -11.18 -24.28
N CYS A 19 -12.82 -12.43 -23.97
CA CYS A 19 -12.04 -13.23 -23.02
C CYS A 19 -10.59 -13.42 -23.50
N LEU A 20 -10.37 -13.65 -24.79
CA LEU A 20 -9.02 -13.79 -25.35
C LEU A 20 -8.21 -12.49 -25.23
N VAL A 21 -8.84 -11.31 -25.35
CA VAL A 21 -8.19 -10.01 -25.14
C VAL A 21 -7.57 -9.94 -23.74
N TYR A 22 -8.34 -10.24 -22.70
CA TYR A 22 -7.83 -10.20 -21.31
C TYR A 22 -6.80 -11.29 -21.03
N LEU A 23 -6.97 -12.49 -21.58
CA LEU A 23 -5.96 -13.55 -21.50
C LEU A 23 -4.65 -13.18 -22.20
N TYR A 24 -4.74 -12.50 -23.36
CA TYR A 24 -3.59 -12.02 -24.09
C TYR A 24 -2.81 -10.94 -23.33
N ILE A 25 -3.51 -9.96 -22.74
CA ILE A 25 -2.91 -8.89 -21.94
C ILE A 25 -2.12 -9.47 -20.77
N LEU A 26 -2.70 -10.49 -20.09
CA LEU A 26 -2.17 -10.99 -18.83
C LEU A 26 -1.15 -12.13 -18.99
N LYS A 27 -1.33 -13.00 -20.00
CA LYS A 27 -0.52 -14.25 -20.13
C LYS A 27 -0.21 -14.64 -21.56
N LYS A 28 0.41 -13.76 -22.29
CA LYS A 28 0.79 -13.96 -23.68
C LYS A 28 1.53 -15.29 -23.96
N GLU A 29 2.34 -15.78 -23.02
CA GLU A 29 3.12 -17.03 -23.20
C GLU A 29 2.26 -18.29 -23.14
N ASN A 30 1.25 -18.34 -22.31
CA ASN A 30 0.37 -19.50 -22.14
C ASN A 30 -0.51 -19.76 -23.39
N MET A 31 -0.80 -18.74 -24.19
CA MET A 31 -1.63 -18.86 -25.40
C MET A 31 -0.99 -19.70 -26.53
N LYS A 32 0.30 -19.96 -26.46
CA LYS A 32 1.02 -20.79 -27.43
C LYS A 32 0.85 -22.30 -27.19
N SER A 33 0.28 -22.69 -26.07
CA SER A 33 0.06 -24.10 -25.74
C SER A 33 -1.07 -24.71 -26.58
N VAL A 34 -0.87 -25.92 -27.11
CA VAL A 34 -1.92 -26.68 -27.82
C VAL A 34 -3.13 -26.94 -26.94
N HIS A 35 -2.93 -27.19 -25.65
CA HIS A 35 -4.00 -27.39 -24.68
C HIS A 35 -4.86 -26.12 -24.51
N PHE A 36 -4.24 -24.95 -24.52
CA PHE A 36 -4.97 -23.68 -24.47
C PHE A 36 -5.82 -23.50 -25.76
N LEU A 37 -5.25 -23.79 -26.92
CA LEU A 37 -5.98 -23.67 -28.18
C LEU A 37 -7.21 -24.59 -28.22
N ILE A 38 -7.04 -25.84 -27.79
CA ILE A 38 -8.16 -26.81 -27.73
C ILE A 38 -9.22 -26.35 -26.74
N GLY A 39 -8.83 -25.90 -25.54
CA GLY A 39 -9.74 -25.38 -24.54
C GLY A 39 -10.49 -24.12 -24.99
N SER A 40 -9.81 -23.23 -25.73
CA SER A 40 -10.39 -22.02 -26.30
C SER A 40 -11.43 -22.32 -27.36
N LEU A 41 -11.15 -23.24 -28.27
CA LEU A 41 -12.11 -23.72 -29.31
C LEU A 41 -13.30 -24.45 -28.67
N PHE A 42 -13.06 -25.26 -27.65
CA PHE A 42 -14.12 -25.91 -26.89
C PHE A 42 -15.05 -24.89 -26.23
N MET A 43 -14.49 -23.85 -25.62
CA MET A 43 -15.27 -22.74 -25.02
C MET A 43 -16.13 -22.05 -26.09
N LEU A 44 -15.58 -21.69 -27.26
CA LEU A 44 -16.32 -21.08 -28.36
C LEU A 44 -17.48 -21.97 -28.81
N ALA A 45 -17.23 -23.28 -29.00
CA ALA A 45 -18.27 -24.22 -29.40
C ALA A 45 -19.39 -24.32 -28.34
N MET A 46 -19.02 -24.48 -27.08
CA MET A 46 -19.97 -24.60 -25.98
C MET A 46 -20.80 -23.33 -25.83
N GLN A 47 -20.18 -22.15 -25.89
CA GLN A 47 -20.85 -20.82 -25.81
C GLN A 47 -21.83 -20.66 -27.02
N SER A 48 -21.38 -20.98 -28.23
CA SER A 48 -22.21 -20.92 -29.45
C SER A 48 -23.42 -21.81 -29.36
N ILE A 49 -23.27 -23.08 -28.95
CA ILE A 49 -24.36 -24.03 -28.77
C ILE A 49 -25.33 -23.52 -27.70
N PHE A 50 -24.81 -23.10 -26.55
CA PHE A 50 -25.66 -22.62 -25.44
C PHE A 50 -26.48 -21.41 -25.83
N LEU A 51 -25.86 -20.35 -26.38
CA LEU A 51 -26.56 -19.11 -26.78
C LEU A 51 -27.54 -19.37 -27.94
N THR A 52 -27.24 -20.28 -28.86
CA THR A 52 -28.18 -20.61 -29.94
C THR A 52 -29.39 -21.37 -29.41
N LEU A 53 -29.22 -22.34 -28.52
CA LEU A 53 -30.31 -23.08 -27.89
C LEU A 53 -31.21 -22.18 -27.00
N THR A 54 -30.63 -21.20 -26.38
CA THR A 54 -31.32 -20.25 -25.47
C THR A 54 -31.87 -19.02 -26.20
N GLY A 55 -31.59 -18.87 -27.51
CA GLY A 55 -32.01 -17.69 -28.29
C GLY A 55 -33.52 -17.53 -28.50
N SER A 56 -34.29 -18.58 -28.33
CA SER A 56 -35.76 -18.61 -28.48
C SER A 56 -36.52 -18.61 -27.15
N VAL A 57 -35.82 -18.41 -26.03
CA VAL A 57 -36.40 -18.45 -24.67
C VAL A 57 -37.14 -17.16 -24.38
N THR A 58 -38.20 -17.25 -23.56
CA THR A 58 -38.98 -16.09 -23.09
C THR A 58 -38.12 -15.07 -22.34
N GLU A 59 -38.51 -13.79 -22.40
CA GLU A 59 -37.75 -12.65 -21.81
C GLU A 59 -37.37 -12.87 -20.34
N ILE A 60 -38.24 -13.51 -19.55
CA ILE A 60 -37.99 -13.80 -18.12
C ILE A 60 -36.85 -14.75 -17.92
N LEU A 61 -36.68 -15.75 -18.81
CA LEU A 61 -35.61 -16.75 -18.74
C LEU A 61 -34.32 -16.29 -19.43
N TRP A 62 -34.38 -15.22 -20.20
CA TRP A 62 -33.21 -14.67 -20.92
C TRP A 62 -32.13 -14.17 -19.95
N ILE A 63 -32.51 -13.43 -18.87
CA ILE A 63 -31.54 -12.93 -17.87
C ILE A 63 -30.76 -14.07 -17.20
N PRO A 64 -31.40 -15.14 -16.65
CA PRO A 64 -30.68 -16.30 -16.15
C PRO A 64 -29.75 -16.96 -17.18
N CYS A 65 -30.16 -17.03 -18.45
CA CYS A 65 -29.30 -17.58 -19.51
C CYS A 65 -28.04 -16.73 -19.72
N MET A 66 -28.16 -15.40 -19.73
CA MET A 66 -27.00 -14.51 -19.83
C MET A 66 -26.08 -14.61 -18.62
N MET A 67 -26.64 -14.81 -17.42
CA MET A 67 -25.80 -15.08 -16.22
C MET A 67 -25.00 -16.38 -16.33
N ILE A 68 -25.59 -17.43 -16.93
CA ILE A 68 -24.88 -18.69 -17.20
C ILE A 68 -23.78 -18.46 -18.26
N ALA A 69 -24.07 -17.71 -19.33
CA ALA A 69 -23.08 -17.34 -20.35
C ALA A 69 -21.88 -16.58 -19.74
N ALA A 70 -22.16 -15.58 -18.90
CA ALA A 70 -21.11 -14.86 -18.15
C ALA A 70 -20.34 -15.79 -17.18
N GLY A 71 -21.03 -16.78 -16.56
CA GLY A 71 -20.40 -17.83 -15.75
C GLY A 71 -19.43 -18.70 -16.55
N MET A 72 -19.76 -19.00 -17.81
CA MET A 72 -18.85 -19.71 -18.71
C MET A 72 -17.63 -18.88 -19.08
N MET A 73 -17.80 -17.58 -19.37
CA MET A 73 -16.70 -16.63 -19.57
C MET A 73 -15.78 -16.57 -18.34
N TYR A 74 -16.37 -16.46 -17.15
CA TYR A 74 -15.63 -16.48 -15.88
C TYR A 74 -14.80 -17.74 -15.71
N GLY A 75 -15.41 -18.92 -15.94
CA GLY A 75 -14.71 -20.21 -15.87
C GLY A 75 -13.55 -20.30 -16.84
N PHE A 76 -13.75 -19.82 -18.07
CA PHE A 76 -12.70 -19.79 -19.09
C PHE A 76 -11.54 -18.86 -18.72
N LEU A 77 -11.82 -17.67 -18.20
CA LEU A 77 -10.80 -16.74 -17.71
C LEU A 77 -10.03 -17.31 -16.51
N MET A 78 -10.75 -17.94 -15.58
CA MET A 78 -10.14 -18.54 -14.40
C MET A 78 -9.16 -19.68 -14.76
N VAL A 79 -9.61 -20.62 -15.62
CA VAL A 79 -8.82 -21.78 -16.00
C VAL A 79 -7.74 -21.40 -17.03
N GLY A 80 -8.12 -20.71 -18.12
CA GLY A 80 -7.20 -20.31 -19.20
C GLY A 80 -6.11 -19.33 -18.74
N GLY A 81 -6.45 -18.41 -17.82
CA GLY A 81 -5.53 -17.46 -17.25
C GLY A 81 -4.81 -17.96 -16.00
N ASN A 82 -5.20 -19.08 -15.38
CA ASN A 82 -4.76 -19.51 -14.05
C ASN A 82 -4.82 -18.35 -13.06
N MET A 83 -5.95 -17.64 -13.03
CA MET A 83 -6.17 -16.44 -12.22
C MET A 83 -6.80 -16.78 -10.87
N LYS A 84 -6.56 -15.92 -9.89
CA LYS A 84 -7.33 -15.97 -8.65
C LYS A 84 -8.82 -15.63 -8.94
N PRO A 85 -9.77 -16.14 -8.16
CA PRO A 85 -11.20 -15.95 -8.40
C PRO A 85 -11.61 -14.48 -8.56
N LEU A 86 -11.08 -13.59 -7.72
CA LEU A 86 -11.39 -12.15 -7.77
C LEU A 86 -10.88 -11.49 -9.05
N GLY A 87 -9.64 -11.80 -9.48
CA GLY A 87 -9.09 -11.27 -10.72
C GLY A 87 -9.86 -11.77 -11.95
N ALA A 88 -10.25 -13.07 -11.98
CA ALA A 88 -11.06 -13.63 -13.05
C ALA A 88 -12.45 -12.96 -13.11
N ALA A 89 -13.09 -12.70 -11.98
CA ALA A 89 -14.39 -12.04 -11.91
C ALA A 89 -14.32 -10.59 -12.41
N TYR A 90 -13.26 -9.87 -12.05
CA TYR A 90 -13.01 -8.52 -12.55
C TYR A 90 -12.83 -8.47 -14.06
N CYS A 91 -11.97 -9.33 -14.60
CA CYS A 91 -11.75 -9.45 -16.05
C CYS A 91 -13.02 -9.89 -16.78
N CYS A 92 -13.82 -10.79 -16.17
CA CYS A 92 -15.09 -11.24 -16.72
C CYS A 92 -16.10 -10.09 -16.87
N ALA A 93 -16.27 -9.24 -15.85
CA ALA A 93 -17.16 -8.10 -15.92
C ALA A 93 -16.79 -7.14 -17.06
N ARG A 94 -15.50 -6.90 -17.26
CA ARG A 94 -14.99 -6.03 -18.33
C ARG A 94 -15.12 -6.69 -19.70
N ALA A 95 -14.73 -7.97 -19.84
CA ALA A 95 -14.86 -8.74 -21.06
C ALA A 95 -16.32 -8.83 -21.53
N PHE A 96 -17.24 -8.94 -20.59
CA PHE A 96 -18.68 -8.96 -20.88
C PHE A 96 -19.15 -7.66 -21.52
N VAL A 97 -18.79 -6.50 -20.94
CA VAL A 97 -19.17 -5.18 -21.49
C VAL A 97 -18.51 -4.94 -22.86
N LEU A 98 -17.25 -5.36 -23.03
CA LEU A 98 -16.55 -5.29 -24.32
C LEU A 98 -17.25 -6.16 -25.39
N ALA A 99 -17.71 -7.36 -25.01
CA ALA A 99 -18.44 -8.26 -25.90
C ALA A 99 -19.77 -7.66 -26.33
N GLU A 100 -20.57 -7.10 -25.40
CA GLU A 100 -21.82 -6.44 -25.70
C GLU A 100 -21.63 -5.25 -26.66
N PHE A 101 -20.62 -4.41 -26.40
CA PHE A 101 -20.27 -3.32 -27.31
C PHE A 101 -19.90 -3.78 -28.70
N ALA A 102 -18.96 -4.77 -28.80
CA ALA A 102 -18.49 -5.28 -30.09
C ALA A 102 -19.64 -5.89 -30.90
N ALA A 103 -20.49 -6.71 -30.26
CA ALA A 103 -21.65 -7.31 -30.91
C ALA A 103 -22.70 -6.27 -31.34
N SER A 104 -22.99 -5.27 -30.51
CA SER A 104 -23.93 -4.19 -30.81
C SER A 104 -23.45 -3.35 -31.99
N LEU A 105 -22.18 -2.93 -31.98
CA LEU A 105 -21.57 -2.14 -33.05
C LEU A 105 -21.54 -2.92 -34.37
N GLN A 106 -21.16 -4.19 -34.32
CA GLN A 106 -21.13 -5.08 -35.49
C GLN A 106 -22.49 -5.18 -36.12
N TRP A 107 -23.54 -5.45 -35.30
CA TRP A 107 -24.89 -5.62 -35.83
C TRP A 107 -25.51 -4.30 -36.32
N GLN A 108 -25.17 -3.18 -35.72
CA GLN A 108 -25.53 -1.85 -36.21
C GLN A 108 -24.95 -1.59 -37.60
N MET A 109 -23.65 -1.90 -37.83
CA MET A 109 -23.01 -1.73 -39.14
C MET A 109 -23.62 -2.66 -40.18
N VAL A 110 -23.88 -3.94 -39.85
CA VAL A 110 -24.55 -4.89 -40.74
C VAL A 110 -25.97 -4.39 -41.10
N SER A 111 -26.73 -3.92 -40.12
CA SER A 111 -28.10 -3.42 -40.37
C SER A 111 -28.13 -2.21 -41.30
N ILE A 112 -27.17 -1.29 -41.19
CA ILE A 112 -27.03 -0.14 -42.10
C ILE A 112 -26.73 -0.60 -43.53
N VAL A 113 -25.81 -1.55 -43.70
CA VAL A 113 -25.42 -2.05 -45.02
C VAL A 113 -26.55 -2.85 -45.67
N GLN A 114 -27.28 -3.62 -44.86
CA GLN A 114 -28.48 -4.33 -45.34
C GLN A 114 -29.60 -3.38 -45.80
N ALA A 115 -29.78 -2.24 -45.10
CA ALA A 115 -30.70 -1.19 -45.47
C ALA A 115 -30.35 -0.54 -46.84
N TRP A 116 -29.06 -0.53 -47.21
CA TRP A 116 -28.58 -0.08 -48.53
C TRP A 116 -28.76 -1.12 -49.64
N GLY A 117 -29.35 -2.27 -49.31
CA GLY A 117 -29.69 -3.29 -50.29
C GLY A 117 -28.63 -4.39 -50.46
N ASN A 118 -27.55 -4.37 -49.70
CA ASN A 118 -26.53 -5.42 -49.76
C ASN A 118 -26.75 -6.46 -48.65
N GLN A 119 -27.18 -7.66 -49.03
CA GLN A 119 -27.43 -8.80 -48.13
C GLN A 119 -26.40 -9.92 -48.32
N SER A 120 -25.21 -9.63 -48.84
CA SER A 120 -24.20 -10.62 -49.07
C SER A 120 -23.55 -11.11 -47.76
N LEU A 121 -23.52 -12.40 -47.53
CA LEU A 121 -22.84 -13.04 -46.40
C LEU A 121 -21.34 -12.66 -46.31
N GLY A 122 -20.69 -12.49 -47.46
CA GLY A 122 -19.27 -12.08 -47.51
C GLY A 122 -19.04 -10.69 -46.92
N VAL A 123 -19.96 -9.74 -47.14
CA VAL A 123 -19.90 -8.39 -46.57
C VAL A 123 -20.14 -8.44 -45.06
N GLU A 124 -21.07 -9.25 -44.61
CA GLU A 124 -21.37 -9.45 -43.20
C GLU A 124 -20.15 -10.01 -42.43
N ILE A 125 -19.48 -11.01 -42.98
CA ILE A 125 -18.24 -11.59 -42.43
C ILE A 125 -17.12 -10.53 -42.40
N LEU A 126 -16.98 -9.75 -43.48
CA LEU A 126 -15.96 -8.68 -43.54
C LEU A 126 -16.19 -7.62 -42.46
N ILE A 127 -17.44 -7.17 -42.29
CA ILE A 127 -17.81 -6.21 -41.22
C ILE A 127 -17.46 -6.78 -39.84
N THR A 128 -17.83 -8.04 -39.62
CA THR A 128 -17.52 -8.73 -38.36
C THR A 128 -16.02 -8.76 -38.06
N MET A 129 -15.18 -9.11 -39.05
CA MET A 129 -13.73 -9.13 -38.89
C MET A 129 -13.16 -7.73 -38.58
N VAL A 130 -13.63 -6.72 -39.31
CA VAL A 130 -13.15 -5.35 -39.14
C VAL A 130 -13.57 -4.75 -37.77
N VAL A 131 -14.85 -4.93 -37.38
CA VAL A 131 -15.37 -4.38 -36.13
C VAL A 131 -14.77 -5.09 -34.92
N PHE A 132 -14.81 -6.42 -34.89
CA PHE A 132 -14.25 -7.18 -33.76
C PHE A 132 -12.73 -7.00 -33.68
N GLY A 133 -12.03 -7.09 -34.82
CA GLY A 133 -10.59 -6.84 -34.86
C GLY A 133 -10.22 -5.42 -34.38
N GLY A 134 -10.97 -4.42 -34.80
CA GLY A 134 -10.80 -3.02 -34.36
C GLY A 134 -11.07 -2.84 -32.86
N CYS A 135 -12.23 -3.28 -32.36
CA CYS A 135 -12.59 -3.16 -30.95
C CYS A 135 -11.56 -3.85 -30.04
N PHE A 136 -11.19 -5.09 -30.36
CA PHE A 136 -10.27 -5.87 -29.54
C PHE A 136 -8.84 -5.32 -29.56
N THR A 137 -8.35 -4.85 -30.71
CA THR A 137 -7.01 -4.23 -30.79
C THR A 137 -6.94 -2.90 -30.05
N ILE A 138 -8.00 -2.09 -30.12
CA ILE A 138 -8.08 -0.83 -29.37
C ILE A 138 -8.09 -1.12 -27.85
N ASP A 139 -8.89 -2.07 -27.40
CA ASP A 139 -8.97 -2.44 -25.99
C ASP A 139 -7.64 -2.99 -25.46
N ILE A 140 -6.95 -3.86 -26.23
CA ILE A 140 -5.60 -4.34 -25.90
C ILE A 140 -4.64 -3.13 -25.73
N TYR A 141 -4.69 -2.18 -26.64
CA TYR A 141 -3.81 -1.00 -26.60
C TYR A 141 -4.07 -0.14 -25.36
N LEU A 142 -5.33 0.05 -25.00
CA LEU A 142 -5.72 0.87 -23.85
C LEU A 142 -5.43 0.18 -22.50
N GLU A 143 -5.62 -1.15 -22.42
CA GLU A 143 -5.60 -1.89 -21.16
C GLU A 143 -4.25 -2.52 -20.81
N LYS A 144 -3.36 -2.75 -21.79
CA LYS A 144 -2.07 -3.47 -21.61
C LYS A 144 -1.17 -2.87 -20.53
N ASP A 145 -1.20 -1.54 -20.35
CA ASP A 145 -0.35 -0.84 -19.39
C ASP A 145 -1.04 -0.66 -18.02
N LEU A 146 -2.37 -0.73 -17.98
CA LEU A 146 -3.19 -0.57 -16.79
C LEU A 146 -3.41 -1.88 -16.05
N LEU A 147 -3.58 -2.99 -16.77
CA LEU A 147 -3.85 -4.32 -16.23
C LEU A 147 -2.55 -5.12 -16.08
N LYS A 148 -1.90 -5.00 -14.91
CA LYS A 148 -0.72 -5.81 -14.56
C LYS A 148 -1.14 -7.02 -13.72
N GLN A 149 -0.47 -8.17 -13.92
CA GLN A 149 -0.76 -9.41 -13.19
C GLN A 149 -0.67 -9.21 -11.66
N ASN A 150 0.36 -8.51 -11.18
CA ASN A 150 0.55 -8.24 -9.75
C ASN A 150 -0.62 -7.47 -9.14
N TYR A 151 -1.25 -6.58 -9.90
CA TYR A 151 -2.44 -5.84 -9.47
C TYR A 151 -3.64 -6.78 -9.26
N LEU A 152 -3.90 -7.67 -10.24
CA LEU A 152 -5.02 -8.62 -10.13
C LEU A 152 -4.87 -9.62 -8.98
N GLU A 153 -3.65 -9.93 -8.57
CA GLU A 153 -3.37 -10.79 -7.42
C GLU A 153 -3.69 -10.14 -6.07
N GLN A 154 -3.65 -8.82 -6.00
CA GLN A 154 -3.92 -8.00 -4.81
C GLN A 154 -5.31 -7.38 -4.79
N MET A 155 -6.14 -7.70 -5.81
CA MET A 155 -7.46 -7.11 -5.98
C MET A 155 -8.39 -7.38 -4.80
N THR A 156 -9.12 -6.36 -4.40
CA THR A 156 -10.06 -6.44 -3.28
C THR A 156 -11.47 -6.78 -3.76
N VAL A 157 -12.27 -7.36 -2.86
CA VAL A 157 -13.69 -7.64 -3.13
C VAL A 157 -14.46 -6.39 -3.53
N LYS A 158 -14.10 -5.22 -2.96
CA LYS A 158 -14.78 -3.94 -3.27
C LYS A 158 -14.61 -3.52 -4.73
N GLU A 159 -13.43 -3.72 -5.30
CA GLU A 159 -13.14 -3.39 -6.69
C GLU A 159 -13.91 -4.29 -7.66
N VAL A 160 -13.95 -5.59 -7.35
CA VAL A 160 -14.72 -6.58 -8.15
C VAL A 160 -16.21 -6.28 -8.10
N VAL A 161 -16.75 -6.01 -6.91
CA VAL A 161 -18.17 -5.67 -6.74
C VAL A 161 -18.51 -4.38 -7.49
N ALA A 162 -17.67 -3.36 -7.44
CA ALA A 162 -17.86 -2.13 -8.19
C ALA A 162 -17.91 -2.36 -9.71
N ALA A 163 -16.96 -3.13 -10.25
CA ALA A 163 -16.95 -3.48 -11.67
C ALA A 163 -18.17 -4.33 -12.08
N ALA A 164 -18.57 -5.28 -11.23
CA ALA A 164 -19.76 -6.11 -11.49
C ALA A 164 -21.06 -5.27 -11.47
N ILE A 165 -21.22 -4.36 -10.51
CA ILE A 165 -22.36 -3.44 -10.47
C ILE A 165 -22.41 -2.56 -11.72
N MET A 166 -21.27 -2.00 -12.14
CA MET A 166 -21.19 -1.20 -13.37
C MET A 166 -21.57 -2.04 -14.59
N ALA A 167 -21.03 -3.26 -14.74
CA ALA A 167 -21.34 -4.15 -15.86
C ALA A 167 -22.84 -4.52 -15.90
N VAL A 168 -23.44 -4.85 -14.75
CA VAL A 168 -24.88 -5.15 -14.64
C VAL A 168 -25.70 -3.93 -14.98
N ALA A 169 -25.34 -2.74 -14.53
CA ALA A 169 -26.06 -1.51 -14.84
C ALA A 169 -25.99 -1.18 -16.34
N ILE A 170 -24.78 -1.27 -16.95
CA ILE A 170 -24.60 -1.06 -18.39
C ILE A 170 -25.47 -2.04 -19.19
N PHE A 171 -25.42 -3.32 -18.84
CA PHE A 171 -26.22 -4.36 -19.49
C PHE A 171 -27.74 -4.10 -19.36
N ALA A 172 -28.20 -3.72 -18.18
CA ALA A 172 -29.61 -3.41 -17.95
C ALA A 172 -30.10 -2.20 -18.77
N PHE A 173 -29.32 -1.12 -18.81
CA PHE A 173 -29.65 0.06 -19.60
C PHE A 173 -29.52 -0.19 -21.11
N SER A 174 -28.52 -0.91 -21.54
CA SER A 174 -28.29 -1.29 -22.94
C SER A 174 -29.42 -2.11 -23.52
N ASN A 175 -30.04 -2.96 -22.69
CA ASN A 175 -31.13 -3.83 -23.10
C ASN A 175 -32.55 -3.31 -22.71
N LEU A 176 -32.67 -2.06 -22.25
CA LEU A 176 -33.92 -1.50 -21.75
C LEU A 176 -35.03 -1.53 -22.79
N SER A 177 -34.73 -1.23 -24.07
CA SER A 177 -35.68 -1.24 -25.18
C SER A 177 -36.26 -2.63 -25.50
N PHE A 178 -35.50 -3.70 -25.19
CA PHE A 178 -35.98 -5.08 -25.35
C PHE A 178 -36.84 -5.55 -24.19
N LEU A 179 -36.63 -4.98 -22.98
CA LEU A 179 -37.37 -5.36 -21.79
C LEU A 179 -38.73 -4.60 -21.68
N ASN A 180 -38.78 -3.35 -22.11
CA ASN A 180 -39.98 -2.53 -22.01
C ASN A 180 -39.95 -1.43 -23.08
N GLU A 181 -40.71 -1.60 -24.14
CA GLU A 181 -40.85 -0.62 -25.25
C GLU A 181 -41.42 0.75 -24.82
N ASN A 182 -42.09 0.83 -23.68
CA ASN A 182 -42.67 2.06 -23.13
C ASN A 182 -41.82 2.71 -22.04
N ALA A 183 -40.60 2.16 -21.77
CA ALA A 183 -39.72 2.75 -20.80
C ALA A 183 -39.16 4.10 -21.28
N PRO A 184 -38.85 5.06 -20.37
CA PRO A 184 -38.10 6.24 -20.73
C PRO A 184 -36.77 5.82 -21.39
N PHE A 185 -36.39 6.46 -22.49
CA PHE A 185 -35.21 6.16 -23.30
C PHE A 185 -35.28 4.85 -24.13
N ALA A 186 -36.44 4.17 -24.17
CA ALA A 186 -36.70 3.09 -25.12
C ALA A 186 -37.13 3.66 -26.47
N SER A 187 -36.80 2.97 -27.56
CA SER A 187 -37.29 3.28 -28.93
C SER A 187 -38.01 2.07 -29.51
N ARG A 188 -38.90 2.34 -30.46
CA ARG A 188 -39.60 1.32 -31.26
C ARG A 188 -38.93 1.10 -32.61
N GLU A 189 -38.09 2.04 -33.04
CA GLU A 189 -37.36 1.94 -34.31
C GLU A 189 -36.05 1.15 -34.14
N ARG A 190 -35.81 0.18 -35.03
CA ARG A 190 -34.62 -0.69 -34.95
C ARG A 190 -33.30 0.07 -34.95
N ALA A 191 -33.20 1.05 -35.84
CA ALA A 191 -31.96 1.83 -35.96
C ALA A 191 -31.64 2.56 -34.66
N ASP A 192 -32.64 3.06 -33.97
CA ASP A 192 -32.49 3.77 -32.70
C ASP A 192 -32.12 2.82 -31.55
N ILE A 193 -32.76 1.63 -31.51
CA ILE A 193 -32.46 0.61 -30.48
C ILE A 193 -31.01 0.24 -30.50
N PHE A 194 -30.45 -0.09 -31.67
CA PHE A 194 -29.02 -0.46 -31.78
C PHE A 194 -28.09 0.73 -31.57
N SER A 195 -28.50 1.95 -31.98
CA SER A 195 -27.72 3.16 -31.73
C SER A 195 -27.63 3.47 -30.23
N ILE A 196 -28.75 3.40 -29.51
CA ILE A 196 -28.82 3.62 -28.05
C ILE A 196 -27.94 2.55 -27.35
N ARG A 197 -28.12 1.29 -27.70
CA ARG A 197 -27.35 0.16 -27.14
C ARG A 197 -25.86 0.37 -27.32
N THR A 198 -25.40 0.63 -28.54
CA THR A 198 -23.99 0.85 -28.86
C THR A 198 -23.41 2.05 -28.09
N LEU A 199 -24.18 3.15 -27.96
CA LEU A 199 -23.73 4.33 -27.19
C LEU A 199 -23.62 4.05 -25.70
N ILE A 200 -24.57 3.30 -25.12
CA ILE A 200 -24.53 2.94 -23.69
C ILE A 200 -23.35 2.00 -23.44
N ASP A 201 -23.12 0.99 -24.28
CA ASP A 201 -22.03 0.04 -24.14
C ASP A 201 -20.68 0.73 -24.33
N PHE A 202 -20.55 1.66 -25.27
CA PHE A 202 -19.35 2.51 -25.43
C PHE A 202 -19.08 3.36 -24.21
N GLY A 203 -20.11 4.05 -23.69
CA GLY A 203 -20.01 4.81 -22.45
C GLY A 203 -19.60 3.92 -21.28
N GLY A 204 -20.11 2.70 -21.24
CA GLY A 204 -19.77 1.68 -20.25
C GLY A 204 -18.30 1.29 -20.28
N ILE A 205 -17.73 1.03 -21.47
CA ILE A 205 -16.29 0.76 -21.63
C ILE A 205 -15.48 1.96 -21.15
N ALA A 206 -15.86 3.18 -21.55
CA ALA A 206 -15.16 4.41 -21.14
C ALA A 206 -15.16 4.58 -19.61
N ILE A 207 -16.30 4.31 -18.95
CA ILE A 207 -16.40 4.37 -17.48
C ILE A 207 -15.53 3.32 -16.82
N LEU A 208 -15.57 2.07 -17.30
CA LEU A 208 -14.73 0.97 -16.77
C LEU A 208 -13.24 1.25 -16.98
N HIS A 209 -12.87 1.83 -18.13
CA HIS A 209 -11.49 2.24 -18.40
C HIS A 209 -11.04 3.38 -17.47
N ALA A 210 -11.86 4.42 -17.31
CA ALA A 210 -11.58 5.53 -16.40
C ALA A 210 -11.47 5.04 -14.95
N TYR A 211 -12.33 4.13 -14.52
CA TYR A 211 -12.26 3.50 -13.20
C TYR A 211 -10.94 2.76 -12.99
N GLN A 212 -10.52 1.94 -13.98
CA GLN A 212 -9.23 1.23 -13.94
C GLN A 212 -8.03 2.19 -13.88
N SER A 213 -8.04 3.26 -14.70
CA SER A 213 -7.01 4.28 -14.70
C SER A 213 -6.85 4.93 -13.32
N ARG A 214 -7.96 5.30 -12.68
CA ARG A 214 -7.95 5.89 -11.33
C ARG A 214 -7.42 4.95 -10.27
N ILE A 215 -7.74 3.66 -10.35
CA ILE A 215 -7.20 2.67 -9.42
C ILE A 215 -5.69 2.50 -9.64
N SER A 216 -5.25 2.42 -10.90
CA SER A 216 -3.82 2.30 -11.24
C SER A 216 -3.03 3.51 -10.74
N GLU A 217 -3.54 4.74 -10.92
CA GLU A 217 -2.96 5.96 -10.37
C GLU A 217 -2.87 5.91 -8.84
N TYR A 218 -3.95 5.53 -8.16
CA TYR A 218 -3.98 5.43 -6.70
C TYR A 218 -2.95 4.44 -6.15
N VAL A 219 -2.80 3.27 -6.79
CA VAL A 219 -1.79 2.27 -6.41
C VAL A 219 -0.38 2.83 -6.61
N ALA A 220 -0.12 3.48 -7.74
CA ALA A 220 1.18 4.10 -8.03
C ALA A 220 1.52 5.23 -7.04
N GLU A 221 0.57 6.09 -6.70
CA GLU A 221 0.74 7.13 -5.68
C GLU A 221 1.06 6.55 -4.30
N LYS A 222 0.38 5.46 -3.93
CA LYS A 222 0.62 4.76 -2.67
C LYS A 222 2.02 4.14 -2.61
N GLU A 223 2.46 3.48 -3.68
CA GLU A 223 3.81 2.92 -3.79
C GLU A 223 4.88 4.01 -3.70
N LEU A 224 4.67 5.13 -4.41
CA LEU A 224 5.56 6.30 -4.36
C LEU A 224 5.64 6.89 -2.95
N SER A 225 4.51 7.00 -2.25
CA SER A 225 4.45 7.49 -0.87
C SER A 225 5.25 6.58 0.07
N VAL A 226 5.12 5.26 -0.04
CA VAL A 226 5.88 4.29 0.77
C VAL A 226 7.38 4.40 0.48
N MET A 227 7.76 4.53 -0.80
CA MET A 227 9.16 4.70 -1.21
C MET A 227 9.76 6.00 -0.66
N ASN A 228 9.02 7.12 -0.69
CA ASN A 228 9.46 8.39 -0.13
C ASN A 228 9.70 8.31 1.39
N VAL A 229 8.83 7.61 2.12
CA VAL A 229 9.01 7.38 3.57
C VAL A 229 10.28 6.56 3.82
N MET A 230 10.53 5.51 3.02
CA MET A 230 11.72 4.68 3.15
C MET A 230 13.00 5.46 2.84
N LEU A 231 13.02 6.25 1.76
CA LEU A 231 14.14 7.12 1.40
C LEU A 231 14.43 8.15 2.49
N LYS A 232 13.40 8.77 3.06
CA LYS A 232 13.57 9.70 4.17
C LYS A 232 14.20 9.02 5.39
N SER A 233 13.74 7.82 5.74
CA SER A 233 14.31 7.04 6.84
C SER A 233 15.79 6.69 6.60
N GLN A 234 16.15 6.30 5.37
CA GLN A 234 17.54 6.04 5.01
C GLN A 234 18.42 7.31 5.09
N TYR A 235 17.88 8.43 4.61
CA TYR A 235 18.57 9.72 4.71
C TYR A 235 18.82 10.14 6.15
N ASP A 236 17.82 10.00 7.02
CA ASP A 236 17.96 10.31 8.45
C ASP A 236 19.00 9.39 9.14
N GLN A 237 19.04 8.10 8.79
CA GLN A 237 20.07 7.16 9.25
C GLN A 237 21.47 7.58 8.77
N TYR A 238 21.59 7.94 7.48
CA TYR A 238 22.87 8.41 6.92
C TYR A 238 23.36 9.67 7.61
N ARG A 239 22.46 10.64 7.86
CA ARG A 239 22.78 11.87 8.56
C ARG A 239 23.26 11.60 10.00
N ASN A 240 22.57 10.73 10.73
CA ASN A 240 22.99 10.33 12.08
C ASN A 240 24.38 9.66 12.06
N TYR A 241 24.67 8.88 11.03
CA TYR A 241 26.01 8.28 10.86
C TYR A 241 27.07 9.35 10.59
N GLN A 242 26.81 10.34 9.73
CA GLN A 242 27.73 11.47 9.49
C GLN A 242 27.97 12.29 10.75
N ASP A 243 26.92 12.64 11.49
CA ASP A 243 27.05 13.36 12.76
C ASP A 243 27.93 12.57 13.77
N SER A 244 27.84 11.24 13.76
CA SER A 244 28.67 10.37 14.59
C SER A 244 30.13 10.37 14.16
N LEU A 245 30.41 10.38 12.85
CA LEU A 245 31.77 10.46 12.30
C LEU A 245 32.41 11.82 12.62
N ASP A 246 31.69 12.92 12.48
CA ASP A 246 32.16 14.26 12.80
C ASP A 246 32.53 14.35 14.28
N LEU A 247 31.72 13.72 15.14
CA LEU A 247 32.01 13.63 16.57
C LEU A 247 33.31 12.87 16.85
N ILE A 248 33.53 11.74 16.19
CA ILE A 248 34.76 10.94 16.34
C ILE A 248 35.96 11.74 15.85
N GLN A 249 35.87 12.45 14.72
CA GLN A 249 36.96 13.29 14.21
C GLN A 249 37.30 14.41 15.17
N MET A 250 36.27 15.09 15.73
CA MET A 250 36.48 16.14 16.72
C MET A 250 37.20 15.60 17.97
N LYS A 251 36.81 14.43 18.49
CA LYS A 251 37.44 13.78 19.63
C LYS A 251 38.87 13.33 19.33
N TYR A 252 39.11 12.81 18.12
CA TYR A 252 40.49 12.47 17.70
C TYR A 252 41.38 13.71 17.66
N HIS A 253 40.90 14.82 17.15
CA HIS A 253 41.63 16.08 17.11
C HIS A 253 41.93 16.61 18.52
N ASP A 254 40.96 16.60 19.42
CA ASP A 254 41.15 17.02 20.82
C ASP A 254 42.18 16.14 21.54
N LEU A 255 42.08 14.81 21.40
CA LEU A 255 43.09 13.87 21.96
C LEU A 255 44.49 14.14 21.41
N LYS A 256 44.61 14.41 20.11
CA LYS A 256 45.91 14.72 19.49
C LYS A 256 46.51 15.99 20.09
N HIS A 257 45.70 17.05 20.32
CA HIS A 257 46.14 18.25 20.94
C HIS A 257 46.52 18.05 22.40
N GLN A 258 45.78 17.29 23.17
CA GLN A 258 46.10 16.95 24.56
C GLN A 258 47.42 16.18 24.68
N ILE A 259 47.64 15.18 23.82
CA ILE A 259 48.89 14.42 23.77
C ILE A 259 50.05 15.31 23.37
N THR A 260 49.87 16.24 22.43
CA THR A 260 50.91 17.16 22.00
C THR A 260 51.27 18.13 23.14
N GLY A 261 50.30 18.64 23.86
CA GLY A 261 50.47 19.49 25.03
C GLY A 261 51.21 18.75 26.16
N LEU A 262 50.82 17.51 26.46
CA LEU A 262 51.52 16.66 27.45
C LEU A 262 52.98 16.39 27.11
N ARG A 263 53.30 16.27 25.83
CA ARG A 263 54.70 16.09 25.38
C ARG A 263 55.51 17.36 25.50
N ALA A 264 54.92 18.53 25.40
CA ALA A 264 55.57 19.81 25.46
C ALA A 264 55.70 20.34 26.90
N GLU A 265 54.97 19.79 27.89
CA GLU A 265 54.97 20.24 29.28
C GLU A 265 56.21 19.69 29.99
N SER A 266 57.04 20.58 30.44
CA SER A 266 58.33 20.26 31.13
C SER A 266 58.14 20.10 32.66
N ASP A 267 57.06 20.58 33.22
CA ASP A 267 56.75 20.49 34.65
C ASP A 267 56.08 19.14 34.95
N GLU A 268 56.75 18.30 35.69
CA GLU A 268 56.32 16.92 35.98
C GLU A 268 55.07 16.87 36.85
N GLU A 269 54.88 17.87 37.71
CA GLU A 269 53.69 17.98 38.58
C GLU A 269 52.44 18.39 37.79
N LYS A 270 52.60 19.32 36.85
CA LYS A 270 51.51 19.74 35.93
C LYS A 270 51.18 18.59 34.95
N ARG A 271 52.16 17.92 34.43
CA ARG A 271 51.98 16.78 33.55
C ARG A 271 51.19 15.65 34.23
N LYS A 272 51.53 15.35 35.50
CA LYS A 272 50.81 14.35 36.30
C LYS A 272 49.34 14.76 36.56
N LYS A 273 49.10 16.01 36.97
CA LYS A 273 47.75 16.54 37.17
C LYS A 273 46.93 16.46 35.87
N TRP A 274 47.54 16.70 34.72
CA TRP A 274 46.86 16.66 33.43
C TRP A 274 46.50 15.23 33.03
N ILE A 275 47.38 14.26 33.24
CA ILE A 275 47.12 12.83 33.07
C ILE A 275 46.03 12.36 34.01
N ASP A 276 46.05 12.71 35.28
CA ASP A 276 45.00 12.40 36.27
C ASP A 276 43.63 12.99 35.86
N SER A 277 43.62 14.17 35.25
CA SER A 277 42.40 14.79 34.71
C SER A 277 41.86 14.00 33.50
N MET A 278 42.73 13.60 32.57
CA MET A 278 42.36 12.77 31.42
C MET A 278 41.86 11.37 31.83
N GLU A 279 42.53 10.73 32.79
CA GLU A 279 42.08 9.45 33.35
C GLU A 279 40.70 9.59 34.02
N LYS A 280 40.42 10.67 34.74
CA LYS A 280 39.10 10.97 35.33
C LYS A 280 38.03 11.17 34.23
N GLU A 281 38.37 11.88 33.14
CA GLU A 281 37.47 12.07 32.03
C GLU A 281 37.17 10.74 31.31
N ILE A 282 38.19 9.91 31.10
CA ILE A 282 38.05 8.56 30.50
C ILE A 282 37.24 7.64 31.41
N ALA A 283 37.56 7.61 32.73
CA ALA A 283 36.85 6.80 33.71
C ALA A 283 35.37 7.23 33.85
N ALA A 284 35.12 8.55 33.78
CA ALA A 284 33.73 9.06 33.73
C ALA A 284 33.01 8.62 32.45
N PHE A 285 33.71 8.40 31.35
CA PHE A 285 33.14 7.84 30.11
C PHE A 285 32.92 6.32 30.22
N GLU A 286 33.84 5.58 30.81
CA GLU A 286 33.72 4.13 31.00
C GLU A 286 32.64 3.73 31.99
N ASN A 287 32.44 4.49 33.06
CA ASN A 287 31.42 4.19 34.08
C ASN A 287 29.97 4.47 33.67
N ILE A 288 29.75 5.24 32.58
CA ILE A 288 28.38 5.65 32.16
C ILE A 288 27.78 4.65 31.17
N SER A 289 28.60 3.81 30.51
CA SER A 289 28.15 3.02 29.34
C SER A 289 28.24 1.50 29.51
N ARG A 290 28.29 0.97 30.72
CA ARG A 290 28.36 -0.51 30.91
C ARG A 290 27.05 -1.05 31.49
N THR A 291 25.96 -0.97 30.67
CA THR A 291 24.71 -1.63 31.04
C THR A 291 24.77 -3.15 30.81
N GLY A 292 25.73 -3.63 30.02
CA GLY A 292 25.87 -5.01 29.61
C GLY A 292 25.17 -5.36 28.29
N ASN A 293 24.52 -4.37 27.63
CA ASN A 293 23.99 -4.51 26.26
C ASN A 293 24.68 -3.48 25.36
N GLN A 294 25.42 -3.95 24.36
CA GLN A 294 26.26 -3.12 23.51
C GLN A 294 25.45 -2.07 22.71
N VAL A 295 24.22 -2.39 22.31
CA VAL A 295 23.34 -1.48 21.57
C VAL A 295 22.89 -0.33 22.47
N LEU A 296 22.42 -0.65 23.67
CA LEU A 296 21.99 0.35 24.64
C LEU A 296 23.17 1.24 25.06
N ASP A 297 24.36 0.65 25.27
CA ASP A 297 25.59 1.39 25.63
C ASP A 297 25.95 2.40 24.54
N THR A 298 25.84 2.04 23.27
CA THR A 298 26.11 2.93 22.13
C THR A 298 25.13 4.10 22.10
N ILE A 299 23.84 3.84 22.28
CA ILE A 299 22.79 4.88 22.32
C ILE A 299 23.04 5.82 23.48
N LEU A 300 23.28 5.29 24.67
CA LEU A 300 23.51 6.07 25.87
C LEU A 300 24.76 6.95 25.74
N ALA A 301 25.87 6.45 25.21
CA ALA A 301 27.08 7.23 25.01
C ALA A 301 26.83 8.48 24.17
N ALA A 302 26.12 8.34 23.04
CA ALA A 302 25.77 9.45 22.15
C ALA A 302 24.84 10.46 22.86
N LYS A 303 23.81 9.99 23.57
CA LYS A 303 22.83 10.86 24.25
C LYS A 303 23.42 11.56 25.45
N ILE A 304 24.25 10.89 26.24
CA ILE A 304 24.95 11.48 27.40
C ILE A 304 25.89 12.61 26.97
N PHE A 305 26.60 12.40 25.85
CA PHE A 305 27.42 13.45 25.27
C PHE A 305 26.62 14.68 24.89
N HIS A 306 25.49 14.48 24.23
CA HIS A 306 24.57 15.57 23.88
C HIS A 306 24.02 16.29 25.12
N CYS A 307 23.65 15.53 26.16
CA CYS A 307 23.21 16.08 27.45
C CYS A 307 24.26 16.99 28.11
N ARG A 308 25.51 16.53 28.17
CA ARG A 308 26.62 17.30 28.76
C ARG A 308 26.85 18.63 28.04
N LYS A 309 26.81 18.62 26.70
CA LYS A 309 26.98 19.85 25.90
C LYS A 309 25.90 20.90 26.21
N ASN A 310 24.71 20.43 26.59
CA ASN A 310 23.54 21.29 26.85
C ASN A 310 23.25 21.49 28.36
N HIS A 311 24.23 21.16 29.24
CA HIS A 311 24.07 21.25 30.70
C HIS A 311 22.84 20.50 31.23
N ILE A 312 22.59 19.28 30.69
CA ILE A 312 21.53 18.37 31.11
C ILE A 312 22.14 17.27 31.97
N GLN A 313 21.59 17.07 33.18
CA GLN A 313 22.00 16.00 34.07
C GLN A 313 21.19 14.73 33.73
N ILE A 314 21.87 13.67 33.31
CA ILE A 314 21.25 12.39 33.06
C ILE A 314 21.78 11.33 34.03
N THR A 315 20.85 10.66 34.72
CA THR A 315 21.16 9.53 35.62
C THR A 315 20.65 8.24 34.97
N CYS A 316 21.54 7.26 34.85
CA CYS A 316 21.22 5.97 34.24
C CYS A 316 21.51 4.83 35.23
N VAL A 317 20.46 4.03 35.52
CA VAL A 317 20.55 2.78 36.31
C VAL A 317 19.91 1.68 35.46
N ALA A 318 20.70 0.98 34.64
CA ALA A 318 20.17 0.06 33.67
C ALA A 318 20.91 -1.28 33.69
N ASP A 319 20.17 -2.38 33.81
CA ASP A 319 20.64 -3.72 33.50
C ASP A 319 20.27 -4.03 32.04
N GLY A 320 21.20 -3.75 31.12
CA GLY A 320 21.01 -3.92 29.71
C GLY A 320 20.92 -5.38 29.25
N LYS A 321 21.45 -6.34 30.03
CA LYS A 321 21.34 -7.77 29.71
C LYS A 321 19.88 -8.24 29.65
N LEU A 322 19.00 -7.56 30.34
CA LEU A 322 17.56 -7.83 30.30
C LEU A 322 16.94 -7.57 28.92
N LEU A 323 17.66 -6.91 28.01
CA LEU A 323 17.19 -6.54 26.66
C LEU A 323 17.82 -7.41 25.56
N ASP A 324 18.65 -8.39 25.88
CA ASP A 324 19.41 -9.16 24.90
C ASP A 324 18.53 -10.00 23.96
N TYR A 325 17.28 -10.28 24.35
CA TYR A 325 16.29 -10.94 23.49
C TYR A 325 15.63 -10.01 22.47
N MET A 326 15.81 -8.71 22.61
CA MET A 326 15.19 -7.72 21.72
C MET A 326 16.03 -7.48 20.47
N HIS A 327 15.34 -7.25 19.35
CA HIS A 327 16.02 -6.86 18.12
C HIS A 327 16.64 -5.47 18.24
N VAL A 328 17.83 -5.30 17.64
CA VAL A 328 18.61 -4.03 17.68
C VAL A 328 17.76 -2.81 17.28
N THR A 329 16.98 -2.93 16.22
CA THR A 329 16.11 -1.83 15.73
C THR A 329 15.04 -1.42 16.72
N ASP A 330 14.54 -2.36 17.53
CA ASP A 330 13.49 -2.08 18.50
C ASP A 330 14.08 -1.41 19.76
N ILE A 331 15.29 -1.83 20.19
CA ILE A 331 16.06 -1.12 21.23
C ILE A 331 16.35 0.32 20.79
N CYS A 332 16.83 0.51 19.55
CA CYS A 332 17.08 1.84 19.00
C CYS A 332 15.79 2.69 18.94
N SER A 333 14.67 2.09 18.53
CA SER A 333 13.39 2.77 18.45
C SER A 333 12.86 3.21 19.82
N ILE A 334 12.97 2.36 20.82
CA ILE A 334 12.48 2.66 22.18
C ILE A 334 13.37 3.71 22.86
N PHE A 335 14.65 3.43 23.02
CA PHE A 335 15.56 4.30 23.78
C PHE A 335 15.93 5.57 23.01
N GLY A 336 16.11 5.47 21.69
CA GLY A 336 16.38 6.63 20.85
C GLY A 336 15.26 7.65 20.93
N ASN A 337 14.03 7.26 20.58
CA ASN A 337 12.89 8.18 20.59
C ASN A 337 12.56 8.70 22.00
N ALA A 338 12.66 7.85 23.02
CA ALA A 338 12.34 8.27 24.39
C ALA A 338 13.34 9.28 24.94
N LEU A 339 14.65 9.05 24.72
CA LEU A 339 15.69 9.97 25.14
C LEU A 339 15.72 11.26 24.33
N ASP A 340 15.44 11.20 23.01
CA ASP A 340 15.30 12.40 22.19
C ASP A 340 14.16 13.26 22.66
N ASN A 341 12.99 12.69 22.93
CA ASN A 341 11.86 13.43 23.49
C ASN A 341 12.21 14.07 24.84
N ALA A 342 12.89 13.34 25.72
CA ALA A 342 13.32 13.86 27.02
C ALA A 342 14.30 15.03 26.87
N ILE A 343 15.33 14.90 26.04
CA ILE A 343 16.34 15.93 25.78
C ILE A 343 15.71 17.19 25.18
N GLU A 344 14.90 17.02 24.13
CA GLU A 344 14.20 18.13 23.47
C GLU A 344 13.33 18.94 24.46
N HIS A 345 12.72 18.26 25.41
CA HIS A 345 11.89 18.92 26.42
C HIS A 345 12.71 19.68 27.46
N VAL A 346 13.72 19.02 28.04
CA VAL A 346 14.49 19.68 29.15
C VAL A 346 15.41 20.78 28.65
N ILE A 347 15.85 20.75 27.39
CA ILE A 347 16.71 21.81 26.81
C ILE A 347 16.00 23.16 26.77
N LEU A 348 14.67 23.16 26.72
CA LEU A 348 13.85 24.38 26.71
C LEU A 348 13.68 24.99 28.11
N ILE A 349 14.06 24.28 29.20
CA ILE A 349 13.97 24.78 30.56
C ILE A 349 15.08 25.80 30.79
N PRO A 350 14.76 27.05 31.23
CA PRO A 350 15.75 28.09 31.42
C PRO A 350 16.79 27.74 32.50
N ASP A 351 16.34 27.12 33.59
CA ASP A 351 17.18 26.73 34.72
C ASP A 351 17.96 25.42 34.45
N PRO A 352 19.29 25.47 34.31
CA PRO A 352 20.10 24.26 34.06
C PRO A 352 20.01 23.21 35.16
N GLU A 353 19.76 23.59 36.41
CA GLU A 353 19.68 22.65 37.53
C GLU A 353 18.41 21.79 37.46
N LYS A 354 17.39 22.26 36.76
CA LYS A 354 16.15 21.52 36.51
C LYS A 354 16.18 20.70 35.24
N ARG A 355 17.24 20.69 34.46
CA ARG A 355 17.41 19.89 33.29
C ARG A 355 17.81 18.45 33.66
N LEU A 356 16.85 17.68 34.13
CA LEU A 356 17.06 16.37 34.73
C LEU A 356 16.39 15.27 33.88
N ILE A 357 17.14 14.18 33.63
CA ILE A 357 16.63 12.96 32.94
C ILE A 357 17.07 11.77 33.79
N HIS A 358 16.14 10.83 34.01
CA HIS A 358 16.42 9.58 34.68
C HIS A 358 16.01 8.41 33.78
N LEU A 359 16.88 7.43 33.64
CA LEU A 359 16.66 6.17 32.95
C LEU A 359 16.85 5.01 33.91
N THR A 360 15.87 4.13 33.97
CA THR A 360 15.93 2.91 34.75
C THR A 360 15.54 1.71 33.89
N VAL A 361 16.34 0.64 33.92
CA VAL A 361 16.00 -0.69 33.35
C VAL A 361 16.24 -1.73 34.44
N SER A 362 15.20 -2.43 34.85
CA SER A 362 15.29 -3.40 35.95
C SER A 362 14.33 -4.59 35.75
N ALA A 363 14.63 -5.72 36.38
CA ALA A 363 13.71 -6.84 36.44
C ALA A 363 12.73 -6.68 37.60
N GLN A 364 11.44 -6.84 37.37
CA GLN A 364 10.39 -6.78 38.39
C GLN A 364 9.37 -7.91 38.18
N LYS A 365 9.29 -8.83 39.13
CA LYS A 365 8.24 -9.91 39.18
C LYS A 365 7.95 -10.60 37.84
N GLY A 366 9.00 -11.04 37.12
CA GLY A 366 8.85 -11.71 35.82
C GLY A 366 8.70 -10.77 34.60
N PHE A 367 8.85 -9.46 34.80
CA PHE A 367 8.86 -8.47 33.74
C PHE A 367 10.15 -7.69 33.69
N VAL A 368 10.49 -7.16 32.53
CA VAL A 368 11.49 -6.10 32.35
C VAL A 368 10.75 -4.76 32.44
N PHE A 369 11.14 -3.96 33.41
CA PHE A 369 10.58 -2.62 33.62
C PHE A 369 11.58 -1.57 33.10
N ILE A 370 11.13 -0.75 32.14
CA ILE A 370 11.88 0.38 31.63
C ILE A 370 11.15 1.65 32.02
N LYS A 371 11.84 2.56 32.69
CA LYS A 371 11.31 3.88 33.07
C LYS A 371 12.26 4.96 32.54
N ILE A 372 11.72 5.90 31.78
CA ILE A 372 12.42 7.10 31.34
C ILE A 372 11.59 8.29 31.81
N GLU A 373 12.20 9.16 32.58
CA GLU A 373 11.53 10.33 33.12
C GLU A 373 12.36 11.57 32.94
N ASN A 374 11.70 12.68 32.70
CA ASN A 374 12.34 14.00 32.64
C ASN A 374 11.51 15.08 33.37
N TYR A 375 12.20 16.07 33.92
CA TYR A 375 11.54 17.18 34.54
C TYR A 375 10.74 18.01 33.53
N CYS A 376 9.55 18.49 33.94
CA CYS A 376 8.60 19.17 33.06
C CYS A 376 7.81 20.22 33.89
N GLU A 377 7.89 21.50 33.52
CA GLU A 377 7.17 22.60 34.22
C GLU A 377 5.76 22.84 33.65
N ALA A 378 5.37 22.23 32.56
CA ALA A 378 4.12 22.49 31.87
C ALA A 378 3.01 21.51 32.25
N GLU A 379 1.79 21.99 32.47
CA GLU A 379 0.58 21.20 32.44
C GLU A 379 0.37 20.70 30.99
N ILE A 380 0.49 19.39 30.78
CA ILE A 380 0.24 18.78 29.48
C ILE A 380 -1.27 18.57 29.34
N SER A 381 -1.90 19.23 28.37
CA SER A 381 -3.31 19.04 28.06
C SER A 381 -3.52 17.65 27.47
N LYS A 382 -4.48 16.90 28.00
CA LYS A 382 -4.93 15.60 27.46
C LYS A 382 -6.09 15.83 26.50
N ASN A 383 -6.07 15.20 25.33
CA ASN A 383 -7.24 15.09 24.47
C ASN A 383 -8.19 13.98 24.95
N GLU A 384 -9.43 13.97 24.44
CA GLU A 384 -10.48 12.99 24.77
C GLU A 384 -10.07 11.51 24.56
N GLU A 385 -9.03 11.24 23.79
CA GLU A 385 -8.44 9.90 23.58
C GLU A 385 -7.26 9.59 24.53
N ASN A 386 -7.04 10.33 25.60
CA ASN A 386 -5.86 10.20 26.50
C ASN A 386 -4.48 10.32 25.80
N LEU A 387 -4.42 10.88 24.60
CA LEU A 387 -3.18 11.17 23.88
C LEU A 387 -2.68 12.55 24.30
N ILE A 388 -1.40 12.62 24.70
CA ILE A 388 -0.74 13.88 25.03
C ILE A 388 -0.60 14.71 23.75
N THR A 389 -1.24 15.89 23.72
CA THR A 389 -1.07 16.85 22.63
C THR A 389 0.23 17.61 22.81
N THR A 390 1.04 17.64 21.76
CA THR A 390 2.30 18.38 21.76
C THR A 390 2.04 19.89 21.64
N THR A 391 2.71 20.68 22.45
CA THR A 391 2.68 22.16 22.43
C THR A 391 3.42 22.79 21.25
N LYS A 392 3.96 22.01 20.32
CA LYS A 392 4.71 22.50 19.16
C LYS A 392 3.80 22.81 17.96
N LYS A 393 4.03 23.97 17.32
CA LYS A 393 3.29 24.52 16.16
C LYS A 393 3.26 23.65 14.89
N ASP A 394 4.04 22.57 14.80
CA ASP A 394 4.10 21.65 13.65
C ASP A 394 3.42 20.30 13.97
N SER A 395 2.10 20.30 13.92
CA SER A 395 1.27 19.12 14.24
C SER A 395 1.38 17.95 13.23
N LYS A 396 2.01 18.16 12.08
CA LYS A 396 2.12 17.11 11.04
C LYS A 396 3.29 16.13 11.20
N ASN A 397 4.33 16.47 12.02
CA ASN A 397 5.53 15.64 12.17
C ASN A 397 5.76 15.10 13.60
N HIS A 398 4.92 15.42 14.58
CA HIS A 398 5.09 15.00 15.98
C HIS A 398 3.98 14.04 16.40
N GLY A 399 4.35 13.00 17.10
CA GLY A 399 3.52 11.84 17.47
C GLY A 399 4.05 10.53 16.92
N PHE A 400 5.02 10.59 15.98
CA PHE A 400 5.62 9.38 15.43
C PHE A 400 6.53 8.66 16.43
N GLY A 401 7.25 9.38 17.29
CA GLY A 401 8.15 8.80 18.28
C GLY A 401 7.42 7.90 19.27
N LEU A 402 6.36 8.41 19.90
CA LEU A 402 5.55 7.61 20.85
C LEU A 402 4.80 6.46 20.18
N LYS A 403 4.32 6.66 18.93
CA LYS A 403 3.72 5.59 18.12
C LYS A 403 4.75 4.50 17.78
N SER A 404 5.98 4.90 17.46
CA SER A 404 7.09 4.00 17.17
C SER A 404 7.48 3.16 18.38
N ILE A 405 7.57 3.80 19.56
CA ILE A 405 7.80 3.12 20.84
C ILE A 405 6.69 2.10 21.10
N ARG A 406 5.42 2.50 20.99
CA ARG A 406 4.28 1.60 21.21
C ARG A 406 4.34 0.39 20.29
N LYS A 407 4.56 0.60 18.99
CA LYS A 407 4.65 -0.47 18.00
C LYS A 407 5.83 -1.42 18.28
N ALA A 408 6.98 -0.89 18.75
CA ALA A 408 8.11 -1.72 19.12
C ALA A 408 7.82 -2.56 20.38
N VAL A 409 7.15 -1.99 21.38
CA VAL A 409 6.78 -2.67 22.63
C VAL A 409 5.72 -3.76 22.40
N GLU A 410 4.74 -3.49 21.53
CA GLU A 410 3.67 -4.45 21.18
C GLU A 410 4.21 -5.73 20.52
N LYS A 411 5.35 -5.68 19.82
CA LYS A 411 6.00 -6.88 19.25
C LYS A 411 6.45 -7.90 20.29
N TYR A 412 6.63 -7.46 21.52
CA TYR A 412 7.10 -8.27 22.65
C TYR A 412 5.99 -8.48 23.69
N ASP A 413 4.71 -8.37 23.29
CA ASP A 413 3.54 -8.47 24.18
C ASP A 413 3.63 -7.55 25.40
N GLY A 414 4.32 -6.41 25.25
CA GLY A 414 4.53 -5.43 26.30
C GLY A 414 3.46 -4.36 26.34
N SER A 415 3.49 -3.58 27.39
CA SER A 415 2.63 -2.41 27.58
C SER A 415 3.45 -1.14 27.78
N VAL A 416 2.94 0.00 27.29
CA VAL A 416 3.55 1.31 27.45
C VAL A 416 2.53 2.30 28.02
N VAL A 417 2.93 3.00 29.08
CA VAL A 417 2.14 4.06 29.70
C VAL A 417 3.01 5.31 29.83
N PHE A 418 2.44 6.46 29.54
CA PHE A 418 3.11 7.74 29.71
C PHE A 418 2.16 8.78 30.32
N GLY A 419 2.72 9.69 31.08
CA GLY A 419 1.95 10.74 31.76
C GLY A 419 2.85 11.72 32.49
N VAL A 420 2.23 12.74 33.09
CA VAL A 420 2.92 13.70 33.96
C VAL A 420 2.45 13.51 35.38
N GLN A 421 3.39 13.41 36.32
CA GLN A 421 3.15 13.33 37.74
C GLN A 421 4.17 14.15 38.48
N GLN A 422 3.72 15.07 39.32
CA GLN A 422 4.59 15.94 40.18
C GLN A 422 5.73 16.65 39.41
N ASN A 423 5.41 17.26 38.26
CA ASN A 423 6.38 17.93 37.38
C ASN A 423 7.40 16.99 36.72
N TRP A 424 7.09 15.70 36.60
CA TRP A 424 7.87 14.74 35.86
C TRP A 424 7.02 14.13 34.76
N PHE A 425 7.53 14.20 33.53
CA PHE A 425 7.01 13.37 32.44
C PHE A 425 7.63 11.98 32.60
N GLU A 426 6.80 10.96 32.68
CA GLU A 426 7.20 9.56 32.84
C GLU A 426 6.75 8.73 31.67
N LEU A 427 7.66 7.98 31.07
CA LEU A 427 7.42 6.89 30.14
C LEU A 427 7.75 5.58 30.86
N LYS A 428 6.76 4.70 31.02
CA LYS A 428 6.90 3.40 31.66
C LYS A 428 6.57 2.29 30.67
N ILE A 429 7.46 1.32 30.52
CA ILE A 429 7.30 0.15 29.66
C ILE A 429 7.45 -1.10 30.51
N LEU A 430 6.55 -2.03 30.31
CA LEU A 430 6.58 -3.38 30.89
C LEU A 430 6.64 -4.40 29.76
N LEU A 431 7.70 -5.21 29.77
CA LEU A 431 7.89 -6.29 28.82
C LEU A 431 7.91 -7.62 29.55
N PRO A 432 7.22 -8.67 29.11
CA PRO A 432 7.37 -10.01 29.66
C PRO A 432 8.83 -10.46 29.56
N ARG A 433 9.36 -11.03 30.65
CA ARG A 433 10.71 -11.58 30.63
C ARG A 433 10.66 -12.94 29.96
N VAL A 434 11.35 -13.08 28.84
CA VAL A 434 11.62 -14.38 28.24
C VAL A 434 12.70 -15.07 29.10
N LEU A 435 12.32 -16.17 29.77
CA LEU A 435 13.20 -16.98 30.63
C LEU A 435 14.10 -17.85 29.77
#